data_39f91c7703075f374a142e107a5ee635
#
_entry.id   39f91c7703075f374a142e107a5ee635
#
_cell.length_a   1.000
_cell.length_b   1.000
_cell.length_c   1.000
_cell.angle_alpha   90.00
_cell.angle_beta   90.00
_cell.angle_gamma   90.00
#
_symmetry.space_group_name_H-M   'P 1'
#
loop_
_entity.id
_entity.type
_entity.pdbx_description
1 polymer ?
#
loop_
_entity_poly.entity_id
_entity_poly.type
_entity_poly.pdbx_seq_one_letter_code
_entity_poly.pdbx_strand_id
1 'polypeptide(L)'
;MSAFNKWIFGGLGWALGGPIGGILGFALGAITEESGKTYKAEPQRMLPNDFSAALLVLCAAVMKADQKVMRSELEFVRQFFARQFGEQITQDRMLLFREILKQDIAIGAVCGQVRQMVDPPSRLQLLHLLFGLAASDGQVSKPELTVLEQIAHLIGIAGKDFESIKAMFVSDPDAAYRILEIERGVSDDEVKKAYRRMAMKYHPDKVHHLGPEYQKDAQEKFKKINEAYEEVKRERGMK
;
A
#
# COMPACT_ATOMS: atom_id res chain seq x y z
N MET A 1 -6.54 13.02 34.37
CA MET A 1 -5.72 11.78 34.50
C MET A 1 -5.57 11.08 33.15
N SER A 2 -5.35 11.73 32.05
CA SER A 2 -5.54 11.06 30.75
C SER A 2 -4.37 11.11 29.76
N ALA A 3 -3.49 12.10 29.82
CA ALA A 3 -2.40 12.21 28.86
C ALA A 3 -1.31 11.09 28.94
N PHE A 4 -1.41 10.17 29.88
CA PHE A 4 -0.39 9.14 30.15
C PHE A 4 -0.67 7.82 29.42
N ASN A 5 -1.94 7.50 29.12
CA ASN A 5 -2.29 6.21 28.53
C ASN A 5 -1.70 6.03 27.12
N LYS A 6 -1.78 7.02 26.25
CA LYS A 6 -1.24 6.94 24.89
C LYS A 6 0.26 6.66 24.84
N TRP A 7 1.03 7.19 25.82
CA TRP A 7 2.47 6.94 25.93
C TRP A 7 2.78 5.53 26.42
N ILE A 8 1.96 5.00 27.38
CA ILE A 8 2.10 3.62 27.85
C ILE A 8 1.77 2.64 26.70
N PHE A 9 0.64 2.83 26.04
CA PHE A 9 0.25 1.97 24.92
C PHE A 9 1.20 2.09 23.74
N GLY A 10 1.72 3.28 23.45
CA GLY A 10 2.75 3.51 22.44
C GLY A 10 4.06 2.79 22.77
N GLY A 11 4.55 2.91 24.01
CA GLY A 11 5.76 2.24 24.47
C GLY A 11 5.65 0.71 24.47
N LEU A 12 4.54 0.17 24.96
CA LEU A 12 4.25 -1.27 24.91
C LEU A 12 4.11 -1.76 23.47
N GLY A 13 3.41 -1.00 22.62
CA GLY A 13 3.27 -1.30 21.21
C GLY A 13 4.61 -1.35 20.49
N TRP A 14 5.50 -0.41 20.80
CA TRP A 14 6.86 -0.40 20.25
C TRP A 14 7.67 -1.61 20.70
N ALA A 15 7.61 -1.96 21.99
CA ALA A 15 8.36 -3.08 22.54
C ALA A 15 7.93 -4.42 21.97
N LEU A 16 6.64 -4.59 21.65
CA LEU A 16 6.05 -5.84 21.17
C LEU A 16 5.96 -5.93 19.64
N GLY A 17 5.76 -4.81 18.97
CA GLY A 17 5.45 -4.72 17.54
C GLY A 17 6.29 -3.72 16.75
N GLY A 18 7.40 -3.24 17.31
CA GLY A 18 8.30 -2.28 16.64
C GLY A 18 7.62 -0.94 16.30
N PRO A 19 8.13 -0.22 15.28
CA PRO A 19 7.61 1.09 14.88
C PRO A 19 6.12 1.09 14.56
N ILE A 20 5.62 0.09 13.82
CA ILE A 20 4.19 -0.05 13.50
C ILE A 20 3.38 -0.26 14.77
N GLY A 21 3.84 -1.16 15.65
CA GLY A 21 3.19 -1.41 16.95
C GLY A 21 3.15 -0.18 17.85
N GLY A 22 4.18 0.64 17.83
CA GLY A 22 4.24 1.91 18.55
C GLY A 22 3.19 2.92 18.08
N ILE A 23 3.04 3.08 16.76
CA ILE A 23 2.04 3.96 16.13
C ILE A 23 0.61 3.47 16.47
N LEU A 24 0.36 2.18 16.32
CA LEU A 24 -0.95 1.59 16.62
C LEU A 24 -1.28 1.66 18.12
N GLY A 25 -0.31 1.36 18.97
CA GLY A 25 -0.47 1.46 20.43
C GLY A 25 -0.79 2.89 20.88
N PHE A 26 -0.07 3.88 20.37
CA PHE A 26 -0.35 5.28 20.66
C PHE A 26 -1.76 5.69 20.22
N ALA A 27 -2.19 5.28 19.01
CA ALA A 27 -3.53 5.56 18.49
C ALA A 27 -4.62 4.91 19.36
N LEU A 28 -4.43 3.66 19.79
CA LEU A 28 -5.35 2.98 20.73
C LEU A 28 -5.43 3.68 22.08
N GLY A 29 -4.30 4.13 22.61
CA GLY A 29 -4.24 4.90 23.84
C GLY A 29 -5.02 6.21 23.72
N ALA A 30 -4.92 6.91 22.59
CA ALA A 30 -5.64 8.16 22.32
C ALA A 30 -7.17 7.94 22.27
N ILE A 31 -7.64 6.87 21.59
CA ILE A 31 -9.06 6.50 21.53
C ILE A 31 -9.60 6.19 22.93
N THR A 32 -8.83 5.48 23.75
CA THR A 32 -9.21 5.13 25.12
C THR A 32 -9.34 6.38 25.99
N GLU A 33 -8.45 7.37 25.79
CA GLU A 33 -8.53 8.65 26.49
C GLU A 33 -9.77 9.47 26.10
N GLU A 34 -10.11 9.53 24.80
CA GLU A 34 -11.23 10.29 24.28
C GLU A 34 -12.59 9.67 24.65
N SER A 35 -12.69 8.35 24.60
CA SER A 35 -13.97 7.63 24.83
C SER A 35 -14.28 7.37 26.31
N GLY A 36 -13.30 7.50 27.21
CA GLY A 36 -13.44 7.14 28.64
C GLY A 36 -13.73 5.65 28.88
N LYS A 37 -13.77 4.84 27.82
CA LYS A 37 -14.00 3.39 27.86
C LYS A 37 -12.68 2.69 27.57
N THR A 38 -12.34 1.70 28.39
CA THR A 38 -11.21 0.81 28.06
C THR A 38 -11.56 0.08 26.78
N TYR A 39 -10.90 0.48 25.68
CA TYR A 39 -11.04 -0.23 24.42
C TYR A 39 -10.44 -1.62 24.64
N LYS A 40 -11.29 -2.63 24.78
CA LYS A 40 -10.84 -4.02 24.75
C LYS A 40 -10.47 -4.34 23.30
N ALA A 41 -9.30 -3.87 22.88
CA ALA A 41 -8.68 -4.42 21.69
C ALA A 41 -8.48 -5.92 21.95
N GLU A 42 -9.27 -6.75 21.31
CA GLU A 42 -8.94 -8.17 21.27
C GLU A 42 -7.57 -8.26 20.58
N PRO A 43 -6.51 -8.72 21.28
CA PRO A 43 -5.14 -8.75 20.74
C PRO A 43 -5.04 -9.52 19.41
N GLN A 44 -5.99 -10.41 19.14
CA GLN A 44 -6.07 -11.21 17.91
C GLN A 44 -6.53 -10.40 16.67
N ARG A 45 -7.13 -9.20 16.85
CA ARG A 45 -7.65 -8.40 15.73
C ARG A 45 -6.66 -7.39 15.15
N MET A 46 -5.53 -7.15 15.83
CA MET A 46 -4.49 -6.24 15.39
C MET A 46 -3.11 -6.75 15.82
N LEU A 47 -2.61 -7.74 15.11
CA LEU A 47 -1.19 -8.11 15.28
C LEU A 47 -0.35 -6.99 14.65
N PRO A 48 0.64 -6.43 15.40
CA PRO A 48 1.56 -5.40 14.87
C PRO A 48 2.37 -5.88 13.67
N ASN A 49 2.37 -7.17 13.43
CA ASN A 49 3.05 -7.87 12.34
C ASN A 49 2.10 -8.24 11.19
N ASP A 50 0.89 -7.68 11.14
CA ASP A 50 -0.05 -7.90 10.06
C ASP A 50 0.23 -6.95 8.88
N PHE A 51 0.22 -7.49 7.66
CA PHE A 51 0.32 -6.72 6.42
C PHE A 51 -0.69 -5.55 6.39
N SER A 52 -1.90 -5.76 6.91
CA SER A 52 -2.93 -4.73 6.97
C SER A 52 -2.60 -3.58 7.93
N ALA A 53 -1.85 -3.84 8.99
CA ALA A 53 -1.35 -2.78 9.89
C ALA A 53 -0.30 -1.91 9.16
N ALA A 54 0.63 -2.53 8.44
CA ALA A 54 1.61 -1.83 7.62
C ALA A 54 0.92 -0.99 6.53
N LEU A 55 -0.07 -1.56 5.83
CA LEU A 55 -0.87 -0.85 4.83
C LEU A 55 -1.54 0.38 5.44
N LEU A 56 -2.21 0.24 6.61
CA LEU A 56 -2.90 1.35 7.25
C LEU A 56 -1.96 2.51 7.60
N VAL A 57 -0.79 2.21 8.18
CA VAL A 57 0.22 3.23 8.53
C VAL A 57 0.80 3.89 7.28
N LEU A 58 1.10 3.14 6.23
CA LEU A 58 1.66 3.69 5.00
C LEU A 58 0.62 4.46 4.18
N CYS A 59 -0.67 4.06 4.21
CA CYS A 59 -1.76 4.87 3.66
C CYS A 59 -1.78 6.26 4.33
N ALA A 60 -1.68 6.32 5.66
CA ALA A 60 -1.64 7.60 6.37
C ALA A 60 -0.41 8.44 5.99
N ALA A 61 0.75 7.81 5.76
CA ALA A 61 1.96 8.52 5.32
C ALA A 61 1.79 9.14 3.93
N VAL A 62 1.18 8.42 2.97
CA VAL A 62 0.90 8.93 1.61
C VAL A 62 -0.11 10.06 1.66
N MET A 63 -1.25 9.88 2.35
CA MET A 63 -2.32 10.90 2.46
C MET A 63 -1.85 12.20 3.13
N LYS A 64 -0.81 12.14 3.96
CA LYS A 64 -0.24 13.33 4.62
C LYS A 64 0.81 14.05 3.76
N ALA A 65 1.17 13.51 2.61
CA ALA A 65 2.26 14.03 1.79
C ALA A 65 2.04 15.48 1.33
N ASP A 66 0.81 15.83 0.98
CA ASP A 66 0.42 17.17 0.51
C ASP A 66 -0.31 17.99 1.59
N GLN A 67 -0.39 17.49 2.82
CA GLN A 67 -1.09 18.08 3.97
C GLN A 67 -2.62 18.23 3.77
N LYS A 68 -3.19 17.55 2.79
CA LYS A 68 -4.63 17.55 2.50
C LYS A 68 -5.13 16.11 2.47
N VAL A 69 -5.92 15.74 3.46
CA VAL A 69 -6.58 14.44 3.47
C VAL A 69 -7.87 14.54 2.66
N MET A 70 -7.90 13.88 1.50
CA MET A 70 -9.06 13.90 0.61
C MET A 70 -10.12 12.89 1.05
N ARG A 71 -11.40 13.23 0.77
CA ARG A 71 -12.52 12.33 1.08
C ARG A 71 -12.47 11.03 0.24
N SER A 72 -12.01 11.12 -0.99
CA SER A 72 -11.80 9.99 -1.90
C SER A 72 -10.82 8.97 -1.33
N GLU A 73 -9.70 9.44 -0.78
CA GLU A 73 -8.68 8.59 -0.15
C GLU A 73 -9.23 7.89 1.10
N LEU A 74 -9.92 8.62 1.98
CA LEU A 74 -10.57 8.02 3.15
C LEU A 74 -11.58 6.94 2.76
N GLU A 75 -12.37 7.20 1.71
CA GLU A 75 -13.35 6.26 1.21
C GLU A 75 -12.68 5.05 0.53
N PHE A 76 -11.56 5.24 -0.19
CA PHE A 76 -10.76 4.15 -0.73
C PHE A 76 -10.29 3.20 0.37
N VAL A 77 -9.67 3.74 1.44
CA VAL A 77 -9.20 2.95 2.59
C VAL A 77 -10.40 2.23 3.25
N ARG A 78 -11.49 2.95 3.52
CA ARG A 78 -12.69 2.37 4.15
C ARG A 78 -13.25 1.21 3.32
N GLN A 79 -13.44 1.41 2.02
CA GLN A 79 -14.00 0.39 1.13
C GLN A 79 -13.10 -0.83 1.02
N PHE A 80 -11.78 -0.62 0.91
CA PHE A 80 -10.83 -1.71 0.88
C PHE A 80 -10.92 -2.58 2.14
N PHE A 81 -10.90 -1.95 3.32
CA PHE A 81 -10.99 -2.66 4.60
C PHE A 81 -12.36 -3.31 4.81
N ALA A 82 -13.46 -2.67 4.37
CA ALA A 82 -14.80 -3.22 4.49
C ALA A 82 -14.98 -4.51 3.66
N ARG A 83 -14.41 -4.54 2.46
CA ARG A 83 -14.45 -5.73 1.60
C ARG A 83 -13.56 -6.85 2.13
N GLN A 84 -12.40 -6.51 2.71
CA GLN A 84 -11.44 -7.50 3.20
C GLN A 84 -11.85 -8.11 4.54
N PHE A 85 -12.43 -7.31 5.48
CA PHE A 85 -12.62 -7.69 6.88
C PHE A 85 -14.06 -7.54 7.37
N GLY A 86 -14.95 -6.99 6.54
CA GLY A 86 -16.33 -6.68 6.92
C GLY A 86 -16.47 -5.33 7.65
N GLU A 87 -17.69 -4.82 7.67
CA GLU A 87 -17.99 -3.45 8.11
C GLU A 87 -17.66 -3.19 9.59
N GLN A 88 -17.89 -4.17 10.47
CA GLN A 88 -17.68 -3.99 11.91
C GLN A 88 -16.19 -3.82 12.26
N ILE A 89 -15.32 -4.64 11.67
CA ILE A 89 -13.87 -4.52 11.88
C ILE A 89 -13.36 -3.22 11.23
N THR A 90 -13.95 -2.82 10.13
CA THR A 90 -13.57 -1.59 9.43
C THR A 90 -13.88 -0.35 10.26
N GLN A 91 -15.00 -0.28 10.96
CA GLN A 91 -15.31 0.84 11.84
C GLN A 91 -14.22 1.04 12.89
N ASP A 92 -13.78 -0.04 13.54
CA ASP A 92 -12.70 0.02 14.53
C ASP A 92 -11.37 0.47 13.89
N ARG A 93 -11.05 -0.04 12.70
CA ARG A 93 -9.84 0.34 11.96
C ARG A 93 -9.86 1.78 11.48
N MET A 94 -11.01 2.30 11.08
CA MET A 94 -11.14 3.71 10.69
C MET A 94 -11.02 4.68 11.87
N LEU A 95 -11.48 4.29 13.07
CA LEU A 95 -11.19 5.05 14.29
C LEU A 95 -9.69 5.11 14.57
N LEU A 96 -9.02 3.97 14.47
CA LEU A 96 -7.57 3.88 14.62
C LEU A 96 -6.83 4.70 13.55
N PHE A 97 -7.27 4.61 12.30
CA PHE A 97 -6.70 5.35 11.18
C PHE A 97 -6.77 6.86 11.38
N ARG A 98 -7.90 7.37 11.89
CA ARG A 98 -8.05 8.78 12.26
C ARG A 98 -6.99 9.25 13.27
N GLU A 99 -6.66 8.42 14.25
CA GLU A 99 -5.64 8.74 15.25
C GLU A 99 -4.21 8.60 14.67
N ILE A 100 -3.99 7.66 13.75
CA ILE A 100 -2.71 7.54 13.03
C ILE A 100 -2.44 8.79 12.16
N LEU A 101 -3.46 9.32 11.49
CA LEU A 101 -3.35 10.54 10.68
C LEU A 101 -2.91 11.77 11.47
N LYS A 102 -3.15 11.81 12.80
CA LYS A 102 -2.69 12.89 13.69
C LYS A 102 -1.23 12.75 14.12
N GLN A 103 -0.60 11.59 13.92
CA GLN A 103 0.76 11.30 14.36
C GLN A 103 1.79 11.63 13.29
N ASP A 104 3.02 11.94 13.70
CA ASP A 104 4.16 11.97 12.81
C ASP A 104 4.65 10.53 12.54
N ILE A 105 4.69 10.17 11.26
CA ILE A 105 5.06 8.81 10.84
C ILE A 105 6.52 8.79 10.44
N ALA A 106 7.34 8.07 11.20
CA ALA A 106 8.74 7.82 10.87
C ALA A 106 8.83 6.80 9.72
N ILE A 107 8.61 7.26 8.47
CA ILE A 107 8.53 6.42 7.26
C ILE A 107 9.70 5.44 7.18
N GLY A 108 10.93 5.89 7.47
CA GLY A 108 12.12 5.03 7.42
C GLY A 108 12.05 3.84 8.38
N ALA A 109 11.60 4.06 9.62
CA ALA A 109 11.47 3.00 10.62
C ALA A 109 10.35 2.00 10.26
N VAL A 110 9.20 2.52 9.80
CA VAL A 110 8.06 1.71 9.35
C VAL A 110 8.45 0.86 8.13
N CYS A 111 9.06 1.46 7.13
CA CYS A 111 9.51 0.74 5.92
C CYS A 111 10.61 -0.29 6.22
N GLY A 112 11.51 0.00 7.18
CA GLY A 112 12.49 -0.96 7.66
C GLY A 112 11.84 -2.21 8.25
N GLN A 113 10.81 -2.04 9.06
CA GLN A 113 10.02 -3.15 9.60
C GLN A 113 9.28 -3.91 8.49
N VAL A 114 8.60 -3.20 7.57
CA VAL A 114 7.93 -3.82 6.41
C VAL A 114 8.90 -4.67 5.58
N ARG A 115 10.09 -4.15 5.33
CA ARG A 115 11.12 -4.89 4.56
C ARG A 115 11.54 -6.20 5.20
N GLN A 116 11.53 -6.29 6.52
CA GLN A 116 11.88 -7.51 7.27
C GLN A 116 10.74 -8.52 7.34
N MET A 117 9.49 -8.04 7.43
CA MET A 117 8.33 -8.88 7.70
C MET A 117 7.56 -9.31 6.45
N VAL A 118 7.60 -8.50 5.39
CA VAL A 118 6.77 -8.66 4.19
C VAL A 118 7.62 -9.23 3.06
N ASP A 119 7.17 -10.29 2.44
CA ASP A 119 7.84 -10.92 1.29
C ASP A 119 7.83 -10.01 0.04
N PRO A 120 8.76 -10.20 -0.92
CA PRO A 120 8.88 -9.32 -2.08
C PRO A 120 7.61 -9.18 -2.93
N PRO A 121 6.84 -10.25 -3.25
CA PRO A 121 5.58 -10.10 -3.97
C PRO A 121 4.55 -9.25 -3.23
N SER A 122 4.43 -9.44 -1.91
CA SER A 122 3.52 -8.67 -1.06
C SER A 122 3.93 -7.20 -0.96
N ARG A 123 5.25 -6.88 -0.99
CA ARG A 123 5.73 -5.48 -1.04
C ARG A 123 5.35 -4.79 -2.36
N LEU A 124 5.42 -5.50 -3.49
CA LEU A 124 4.95 -4.97 -4.78
C LEU A 124 3.43 -4.73 -4.77
N GLN A 125 2.69 -5.60 -4.10
CA GLN A 125 1.25 -5.44 -3.91
C GLN A 125 0.92 -4.24 -3.03
N LEU A 126 1.66 -4.06 -1.92
CA LEU A 126 1.55 -2.90 -1.04
C LEU A 126 1.75 -1.58 -1.81
N LEU A 127 2.82 -1.49 -2.61
CA LEU A 127 3.10 -0.29 -3.42
C LEU A 127 1.97 -0.02 -4.43
N HIS A 128 1.45 -1.05 -5.09
CA HIS A 128 0.34 -0.89 -6.03
C HIS A 128 -0.92 -0.35 -5.36
N LEU A 129 -1.26 -0.85 -4.16
CA LEU A 129 -2.38 -0.34 -3.36
C LEU A 129 -2.18 1.13 -2.94
N LEU A 130 -0.95 1.51 -2.56
CA LEU A 130 -0.63 2.89 -2.21
C LEU A 130 -0.75 3.83 -3.42
N PHE A 131 -0.38 3.38 -4.63
CA PHE A 131 -0.65 4.13 -5.86
C PHE A 131 -2.15 4.22 -6.17
N GLY A 132 -2.92 3.14 -5.93
CA GLY A 132 -4.38 3.16 -6.06
C GLY A 132 -5.05 4.15 -5.11
N LEU A 133 -4.54 4.26 -3.88
CA LEU A 133 -4.96 5.28 -2.92
C LEU A 133 -4.68 6.69 -3.45
N ALA A 134 -3.44 6.99 -3.81
CA ALA A 134 -3.02 8.29 -4.33
C ALA A 134 -3.78 8.70 -5.61
N ALA A 135 -4.15 7.73 -6.45
CA ALA A 135 -4.93 7.96 -7.67
C ALA A 135 -6.46 7.99 -7.45
N SER A 136 -6.94 7.89 -6.20
CA SER A 136 -8.38 7.76 -5.90
C SER A 136 -9.21 9.01 -6.22
N ASP A 137 -8.59 10.16 -6.35
CA ASP A 137 -9.19 11.42 -6.80
C ASP A 137 -9.00 11.69 -8.32
N GLY A 138 -8.31 10.77 -9.04
CA GLY A 138 -8.03 10.80 -10.47
C GLY A 138 -6.61 11.24 -10.84
N GLN A 139 -5.79 11.70 -9.89
CA GLN A 139 -4.41 12.14 -10.13
C GLN A 139 -3.51 11.81 -8.95
N VAL A 140 -2.27 11.41 -9.25
CA VAL A 140 -1.22 11.28 -8.23
C VAL A 140 -0.46 12.61 -8.14
N SER A 141 -0.52 13.29 -7.02
CA SER A 141 0.17 14.56 -6.80
C SER A 141 1.69 14.38 -6.71
N LYS A 142 2.45 15.46 -6.97
CA LYS A 142 3.92 15.42 -6.85
C LYS A 142 4.41 15.07 -5.44
N PRO A 143 3.85 15.63 -4.35
CA PRO A 143 4.23 15.23 -2.98
C PRO A 143 3.97 13.74 -2.70
N GLU A 144 2.82 13.20 -3.09
CA GLU A 144 2.51 11.77 -2.94
C GLU A 144 3.48 10.89 -3.73
N LEU A 145 3.77 11.27 -4.99
CA LEU A 145 4.74 10.55 -5.81
C LEU A 145 6.11 10.49 -5.14
N THR A 146 6.57 11.58 -4.52
CA THR A 146 7.84 11.63 -3.78
C THR A 146 7.81 10.66 -2.58
N VAL A 147 6.71 10.63 -1.83
CA VAL A 147 6.56 9.70 -0.69
C VAL A 147 6.47 8.25 -1.16
N LEU A 148 5.75 7.98 -2.26
CA LEU A 148 5.66 6.64 -2.85
C LEU A 148 7.03 6.12 -3.33
N GLU A 149 7.84 6.98 -3.96
CA GLU A 149 9.20 6.67 -4.37
C GLU A 149 10.11 6.37 -3.18
N GLN A 150 10.02 7.20 -2.13
CA GLN A 150 10.75 6.98 -0.87
C GLN A 150 10.35 5.65 -0.22
N ILE A 151 9.06 5.35 -0.12
CA ILE A 151 8.56 4.08 0.41
C ILE A 151 9.10 2.91 -0.42
N ALA A 152 8.98 2.95 -1.74
CA ALA A 152 9.45 1.90 -2.65
C ALA A 152 10.93 1.59 -2.44
N HIS A 153 11.77 2.63 -2.38
CA HIS A 153 13.20 2.50 -2.13
C HIS A 153 13.47 1.83 -0.78
N LEU A 154 12.83 2.32 0.28
CA LEU A 154 13.05 1.84 1.65
C LEU A 154 12.59 0.39 1.87
N ILE A 155 11.48 -0.03 1.24
CA ILE A 155 11.02 -1.42 1.31
C ILE A 155 11.75 -2.35 0.32
N GLY A 156 12.70 -1.82 -0.45
CA GLY A 156 13.59 -2.57 -1.33
C GLY A 156 12.94 -3.00 -2.65
N ILE A 157 12.08 -2.16 -3.22
CA ILE A 157 11.55 -2.33 -4.58
C ILE A 157 12.55 -1.75 -5.58
N ALA A 158 12.86 -2.49 -6.64
CA ALA A 158 13.76 -2.04 -7.68
C ALA A 158 13.14 -0.87 -8.49
N GLY A 159 14.00 0.05 -9.00
CA GLY A 159 13.52 1.21 -9.73
C GLY A 159 12.67 0.86 -10.96
N LYS A 160 12.98 -0.23 -11.68
CA LYS A 160 12.16 -0.72 -12.81
C LYS A 160 10.77 -1.14 -12.37
N ASP A 161 10.63 -1.80 -11.22
CA ASP A 161 9.34 -2.19 -10.65
C ASP A 161 8.51 -0.98 -10.24
N PHE A 162 9.17 0.01 -9.63
CA PHE A 162 8.54 1.28 -9.27
C PHE A 162 7.99 1.98 -10.52
N GLU A 163 8.80 2.16 -11.56
CA GLU A 163 8.37 2.80 -12.81
C GLU A 163 7.27 2.00 -13.53
N SER A 164 7.32 0.67 -13.49
CA SER A 164 6.27 -0.19 -14.02
C SER A 164 4.93 0.02 -13.31
N ILE A 165 4.93 0.02 -11.97
CA ILE A 165 3.70 0.25 -11.18
C ILE A 165 3.20 1.68 -11.37
N LYS A 166 4.07 2.68 -11.31
CA LYS A 166 3.73 4.09 -11.56
C LYS A 166 3.04 4.30 -12.90
N ALA A 167 3.55 3.67 -13.97
CA ALA A 167 2.97 3.76 -15.31
C ALA A 167 1.54 3.19 -15.43
N MET A 168 1.09 2.39 -14.44
CA MET A 168 -0.29 1.91 -14.37
C MET A 168 -1.28 2.98 -13.89
N PHE A 169 -0.81 4.07 -13.26
CA PHE A 169 -1.64 5.10 -12.64
C PHE A 169 -1.39 6.50 -13.18
N VAL A 170 -0.21 6.75 -13.72
CA VAL A 170 0.17 8.05 -14.27
C VAL A 170 0.22 7.94 -15.78
N SER A 171 -0.58 8.76 -16.48
CA SER A 171 -0.61 8.79 -17.95
C SER A 171 0.76 9.15 -18.53
N ASP A 172 1.26 8.29 -19.42
CA ASP A 172 2.53 8.45 -20.10
C ASP A 172 2.42 7.84 -21.51
N PRO A 173 2.91 8.49 -22.58
CA PRO A 173 2.90 7.94 -23.94
C PRO A 173 3.63 6.60 -24.05
N ASP A 174 4.58 6.32 -23.17
CA ASP A 174 5.37 5.08 -23.13
C ASP A 174 4.90 4.12 -22.03
N ALA A 175 3.72 4.36 -21.44
CA ALA A 175 3.23 3.58 -20.30
C ALA A 175 3.24 2.08 -20.56
N ALA A 176 2.77 1.61 -21.72
CA ALA A 176 2.73 0.19 -22.05
C ALA A 176 4.13 -0.46 -22.06
N TYR A 177 5.13 0.24 -22.58
CA TYR A 177 6.53 -0.24 -22.57
C TYR A 177 7.11 -0.24 -21.16
N ARG A 178 6.83 0.81 -20.36
CA ARG A 178 7.28 0.89 -18.95
C ARG A 178 6.61 -0.17 -18.08
N ILE A 179 5.32 -0.42 -18.26
CA ILE A 179 4.60 -1.50 -17.58
C ILE A 179 5.27 -2.84 -17.85
N LEU A 180 5.72 -3.09 -19.07
CA LEU A 180 6.45 -4.31 -19.44
C LEU A 180 7.95 -4.28 -19.08
N GLU A 181 8.47 -3.20 -18.52
CA GLU A 181 9.90 -2.99 -18.18
C GLU A 181 10.83 -3.12 -19.41
N ILE A 182 10.42 -2.59 -20.56
CA ILE A 182 11.17 -2.59 -21.81
C ILE A 182 11.21 -1.21 -22.47
N GLU A 183 12.13 -1.03 -23.40
CA GLU A 183 12.22 0.14 -24.26
C GLU A 183 11.51 -0.10 -25.61
N ARG A 184 11.13 0.99 -26.31
CA ARG A 184 10.45 0.88 -27.62
C ARG A 184 11.27 0.15 -28.69
N GLY A 185 12.60 0.19 -28.60
CA GLY A 185 13.53 -0.38 -29.61
C GLY A 185 13.78 -1.88 -29.51
N VAL A 186 13.26 -2.58 -28.51
CA VAL A 186 13.51 -4.02 -28.32
C VAL A 186 12.85 -4.87 -29.42
N SER A 187 13.36 -6.09 -29.66
CA SER A 187 12.77 -7.03 -30.61
C SER A 187 11.41 -7.57 -30.14
N ASP A 188 10.59 -8.08 -31.06
CA ASP A 188 9.29 -8.69 -30.75
C ASP A 188 9.41 -9.91 -29.83
N ASP A 189 10.51 -10.66 -29.95
CA ASP A 189 10.79 -11.77 -29.03
C ASP A 189 11.11 -11.29 -27.61
N GLU A 190 11.76 -10.14 -27.48
CA GLU A 190 12.01 -9.52 -26.18
C GLU A 190 10.71 -9.00 -25.56
N VAL A 191 9.78 -8.45 -26.37
CA VAL A 191 8.43 -8.08 -25.90
C VAL A 191 7.70 -9.30 -25.32
N LYS A 192 7.68 -10.44 -26.05
CA LYS A 192 7.06 -11.69 -25.58
C LYS A 192 7.72 -12.23 -24.30
N LYS A 193 9.06 -12.16 -24.23
CA LYS A 193 9.81 -12.56 -23.02
C LYS A 193 9.49 -11.66 -21.82
N ALA A 194 9.43 -10.35 -22.06
CA ALA A 194 9.08 -9.36 -21.03
C ALA A 194 7.68 -9.62 -20.49
N TYR A 195 6.68 -9.78 -21.35
CA TYR A 195 5.33 -10.12 -20.92
C TYR A 195 5.28 -11.38 -20.05
N ARG A 196 5.95 -12.47 -20.46
CA ARG A 196 5.97 -13.70 -19.65
C ARG A 196 6.63 -13.48 -18.29
N ARG A 197 7.72 -12.70 -18.24
CA ARG A 197 8.40 -12.33 -16.98
C ARG A 197 7.45 -11.53 -16.07
N MET A 198 6.75 -10.52 -16.61
CA MET A 198 5.81 -9.68 -15.86
C MET A 198 4.60 -10.48 -15.40
N ALA A 199 4.04 -11.33 -16.27
CA ALA A 199 2.93 -12.22 -15.91
C ALA A 199 3.30 -13.17 -14.75
N MET A 200 4.50 -13.74 -14.77
CA MET A 200 4.99 -14.56 -13.67
C MET A 200 5.27 -13.75 -12.40
N LYS A 201 5.84 -12.54 -12.53
CA LYS A 201 6.21 -11.69 -11.40
C LYS A 201 4.99 -11.20 -10.62
N TYR A 202 3.93 -10.82 -11.32
CA TYR A 202 2.73 -10.21 -10.77
C TYR A 202 1.52 -11.16 -10.78
N HIS A 203 1.76 -12.48 -10.78
CA HIS A 203 0.68 -13.45 -10.76
C HIS A 203 -0.14 -13.33 -9.45
N PRO A 204 -1.49 -13.27 -9.52
CA PRO A 204 -2.34 -13.10 -8.33
C PRO A 204 -2.14 -14.15 -7.25
N ASP A 205 -1.75 -15.37 -7.63
CA ASP A 205 -1.50 -16.46 -6.66
C ASP A 205 -0.34 -16.17 -5.70
N LYS A 206 0.57 -15.27 -6.05
CA LYS A 206 1.69 -14.89 -5.16
C LYS A 206 1.27 -14.13 -3.92
N VAL A 207 0.08 -13.59 -3.93
CA VAL A 207 -0.48 -12.79 -2.82
C VAL A 207 -1.79 -13.35 -2.28
N HIS A 208 -2.14 -14.60 -2.65
CA HIS A 208 -3.38 -15.25 -2.19
C HIS A 208 -3.46 -15.35 -0.66
N HIS A 209 -2.32 -15.49 0.02
CA HIS A 209 -2.21 -15.55 1.48
C HIS A 209 -2.60 -14.26 2.19
N LEU A 210 -2.64 -13.11 1.50
CA LEU A 210 -3.05 -11.83 2.06
C LEU A 210 -4.57 -11.69 2.17
N GLY A 211 -5.33 -12.49 1.40
CA GLY A 211 -6.79 -12.49 1.40
C GLY A 211 -7.43 -11.95 0.11
N PRO A 212 -8.78 -12.04 0.01
CA PRO A 212 -9.50 -11.88 -1.25
C PRO A 212 -9.39 -10.50 -1.91
N GLU A 213 -9.43 -9.41 -1.14
CA GLU A 213 -9.33 -8.06 -1.73
C GLU A 213 -7.92 -7.76 -2.24
N TYR A 214 -6.88 -8.26 -1.57
CA TYR A 214 -5.51 -8.13 -2.06
C TYR A 214 -5.31 -8.94 -3.35
N GLN A 215 -5.93 -10.12 -3.43
CA GLN A 215 -5.89 -10.95 -4.64
C GLN A 215 -6.65 -10.29 -5.80
N LYS A 216 -7.80 -9.65 -5.53
CA LYS A 216 -8.57 -8.91 -6.52
C LYS A 216 -7.76 -7.72 -7.07
N ASP A 217 -7.12 -6.93 -6.21
CA ASP A 217 -6.26 -5.84 -6.65
C ASP A 217 -5.05 -6.35 -7.48
N ALA A 218 -4.50 -7.51 -7.12
CA ALA A 218 -3.47 -8.17 -7.92
C ALA A 218 -4.00 -8.62 -9.30
N GLN A 219 -5.27 -9.02 -9.41
CA GLN A 219 -5.91 -9.32 -10.70
C GLN A 219 -6.05 -8.05 -11.56
N GLU A 220 -6.43 -6.92 -10.97
CA GLU A 220 -6.51 -5.64 -11.70
C GLU A 220 -5.12 -5.22 -12.23
N LYS A 221 -4.07 -5.37 -11.41
CA LYS A 221 -2.69 -5.15 -11.84
C LYS A 221 -2.27 -6.08 -12.98
N PHE A 222 -2.61 -7.37 -12.87
CA PHE A 222 -2.34 -8.35 -13.91
C PHE A 222 -3.07 -8.02 -15.23
N LYS A 223 -4.31 -7.53 -15.14
CA LYS A 223 -5.08 -7.04 -16.28
C LYS A 223 -4.37 -5.88 -16.98
N LYS A 224 -3.84 -4.90 -16.25
CA LYS A 224 -3.05 -3.79 -16.83
C LYS A 224 -1.79 -4.27 -17.57
N ILE A 225 -1.14 -5.31 -17.08
CA ILE A 225 0.00 -5.94 -17.78
C ILE A 225 -0.44 -6.56 -19.10
N ASN A 226 -1.58 -7.26 -19.13
CA ASN A 226 -2.12 -7.83 -20.36
C ASN A 226 -2.52 -6.74 -21.36
N GLU A 227 -3.19 -5.68 -20.90
CA GLU A 227 -3.58 -4.52 -21.71
C GLU A 227 -2.34 -3.86 -22.34
N ALA A 228 -1.28 -3.64 -21.55
CA ALA A 228 -0.02 -3.09 -22.02
C ALA A 228 0.64 -3.98 -23.10
N TYR A 229 0.60 -5.29 -22.93
CA TYR A 229 1.12 -6.22 -23.95
C TYR A 229 0.33 -6.17 -25.25
N GLU A 230 -1.01 -6.17 -25.18
CA GLU A 230 -1.85 -6.07 -26.37
C GLU A 230 -1.73 -4.69 -27.06
N GLU A 231 -1.51 -3.63 -26.31
CA GLU A 231 -1.23 -2.30 -26.84
C GLU A 231 0.10 -2.28 -27.62
N VAL A 232 1.18 -2.80 -27.04
CA VAL A 232 2.50 -2.90 -27.72
C VAL A 232 2.40 -3.78 -28.96
N LYS A 233 1.69 -4.93 -28.89
CA LYS A 233 1.45 -5.80 -30.06
C LYS A 233 0.76 -5.04 -31.19
N ARG A 234 -0.32 -4.32 -30.86
CA ARG A 234 -1.10 -3.56 -31.87
C ARG A 234 -0.27 -2.44 -32.47
N GLU A 235 0.49 -1.68 -31.66
CA GLU A 235 1.34 -0.59 -32.13
C GLU A 235 2.43 -1.10 -33.10
N ARG A 236 2.96 -2.29 -32.83
CA ARG A 236 4.06 -2.88 -33.63
C ARG A 236 3.60 -3.81 -34.75
N GLY A 237 2.31 -4.07 -34.88
CA GLY A 237 1.76 -5.02 -35.86
C GLY A 237 2.18 -6.47 -35.62
N MET A 238 2.49 -6.84 -34.35
CA MET A 238 2.88 -8.20 -33.98
C MET A 238 1.68 -9.16 -34.11
N LYS A 239 1.96 -10.39 -34.60
CA LYS A 239 0.98 -11.49 -34.69
C LYS A 239 0.95 -12.33 -33.42
#